data_84455bc9f59f97ec728abf3f5d3242ee
#
_entry.id   84455bc9f59f97ec728abf3f5d3242ee
#
_cell.length_a   1.000
_cell.length_b   1.000
_cell.length_c   1.000
_cell.angle_alpha   90.00
_cell.angle_beta   90.00
_cell.angle_gamma   90.00
#
_symmetry.space_group_name_H-M   'P 1'
#
loop_
_entity.id
_entity.type
_entity.pdbx_description
1 polymer ?
#
loop_
_entity_poly.entity_id
_entity_poly.type
_entity_poly.pdbx_seq_one_letter_code
_entity_poly.pdbx_strand_id
1 'polypeptide(L)'
;KGLSPSPNHKDAGILLSANGGLRLGEVCALRVSDIDFQNGTVSIERAVQRVRQNGKTKLIIQTPKSEKSVRVIPLPNDMMAYLKKAVSGLSQNAYILTGRTDKPMEPRTYQYYFESVLRRCGIRKRSYHTLRHTYATRCIENGIDIKSVSEMLGHADITTTLRLYV
;
A
#
# COMPACT_ATOMS: atom_id res chain seq x y z
N LYS A 1 -11.16 -5.91 -14.36
CA LYS A 1 -12.52 -5.46 -14.74
C LYS A 1 -13.21 -4.58 -13.69
N GLY A 2 -12.77 -4.52 -12.44
CA GLY A 2 -13.40 -3.71 -11.37
C GLY A 2 -12.70 -2.39 -11.06
N LEU A 3 -11.51 -2.16 -11.61
CA LEU A 3 -10.81 -0.89 -11.54
C LEU A 3 -11.34 0.05 -12.63
N SER A 4 -11.09 1.35 -12.45
CA SER A 4 -11.46 2.35 -13.44
C SER A 4 -10.80 2.07 -14.81
N PRO A 5 -11.51 2.30 -15.93
CA PRO A 5 -10.91 2.16 -17.26
C PRO A 5 -9.70 3.08 -17.47
N SER A 6 -9.71 4.24 -16.83
CA SER A 6 -8.59 5.19 -16.84
C SER A 6 -7.82 5.12 -15.52
N PRO A 7 -6.48 5.28 -15.56
CA PRO A 7 -5.67 5.35 -14.34
C PRO A 7 -6.20 6.44 -13.40
N ASN A 8 -6.44 6.07 -12.13
CA ASN A 8 -6.82 7.00 -11.09
C ASN A 8 -6.05 6.72 -9.80
N HIS A 9 -5.91 7.76 -9.00
CA HIS A 9 -5.09 7.72 -7.78
C HIS A 9 -5.66 6.79 -6.69
N LYS A 10 -6.97 6.55 -6.62
CA LYS A 10 -7.55 5.62 -5.63
C LYS A 10 -7.29 4.16 -5.99
N ASP A 11 -7.43 3.79 -7.27
CA ASP A 11 -7.11 2.43 -7.73
C ASP A 11 -5.60 2.15 -7.63
N ALA A 12 -4.76 3.18 -7.78
CA ALA A 12 -3.32 3.08 -7.63
C ALA A 12 -2.90 2.46 -6.29
N GLY A 13 -3.58 2.79 -5.20
CA GLY A 13 -3.29 2.21 -3.89
C GLY A 13 -3.56 0.70 -3.79
N ILE A 14 -4.62 0.20 -4.45
CA ILE A 14 -4.91 -1.24 -4.53
C ILE A 14 -3.79 -1.95 -5.30
N LEU A 15 -3.40 -1.38 -6.45
CA LEU A 15 -2.34 -1.94 -7.29
C LEU A 15 -0.97 -1.90 -6.60
N LEU A 16 -0.66 -0.82 -5.89
CA LEU A 16 0.56 -0.71 -5.07
C LEU A 16 0.62 -1.81 -4.00
N SER A 17 -0.50 -2.07 -3.31
CA SER A 17 -0.54 -3.12 -2.29
C SER A 17 -0.48 -4.51 -2.89
N ALA A 18 -1.06 -4.73 -4.07
CA ALA A 18 -1.02 -6.01 -4.78
C ALA A 18 0.37 -6.32 -5.38
N ASN A 19 1.16 -5.29 -5.75
CA ASN A 19 2.48 -5.44 -6.38
C ASN A 19 3.66 -5.11 -5.47
N GLY A 20 3.42 -4.51 -4.30
CA GLY A 20 4.47 -4.13 -3.35
C GLY A 20 4.18 -4.58 -1.91
N GLY A 21 3.05 -5.23 -1.66
CA GLY A 21 2.73 -5.76 -0.34
C GLY A 21 2.50 -4.69 0.74
N LEU A 22 2.06 -3.47 0.38
CA LEU A 22 1.86 -2.38 1.33
C LEU A 22 0.72 -2.69 2.31
N ARG A 23 0.91 -2.24 3.57
CA ARG A 23 -0.16 -2.24 4.57
C ARG A 23 -1.17 -1.13 4.28
N LEU A 24 -2.41 -1.30 4.71
CA LEU A 24 -3.47 -0.30 4.54
C LEU A 24 -3.06 1.09 5.05
N GLY A 25 -2.47 1.17 6.25
CA GLY A 25 -2.01 2.44 6.81
C GLY A 25 -0.85 3.08 6.03
N GLU A 26 0.04 2.27 5.46
CA GLU A 26 1.17 2.72 4.65
C GLU A 26 0.67 3.37 3.35
N VAL A 27 -0.21 2.68 2.61
CA VAL A 27 -0.75 3.24 1.36
C VAL A 27 -1.60 4.50 1.60
N CYS A 28 -2.29 4.60 2.75
CA CYS A 28 -3.05 5.79 3.13
C CYS A 28 -2.16 7.01 3.43
N ALA A 29 -0.89 6.78 3.81
CA ALA A 29 0.09 7.82 4.10
C ALA A 29 1.00 8.19 2.92
N LEU A 30 0.93 7.45 1.82
CA LEU A 30 1.86 7.57 0.70
C LEU A 30 1.64 8.89 -0.05
N ARG A 31 2.74 9.59 -0.33
CA ARG A 31 2.76 10.83 -1.11
C ARG A 31 3.35 10.60 -2.50
N VAL A 32 3.10 11.53 -3.41
CA VAL A 32 3.70 11.50 -4.76
C VAL A 32 5.23 11.54 -4.68
N SER A 33 5.80 12.33 -3.76
CA SER A 33 7.24 12.41 -3.51
C SER A 33 7.91 11.12 -3.05
N ASP A 34 7.12 10.14 -2.57
CA ASP A 34 7.66 8.84 -2.15
C ASP A 34 7.92 7.89 -3.34
N ILE A 35 7.50 8.29 -4.56
CA ILE A 35 7.70 7.52 -5.79
C ILE A 35 8.91 8.06 -6.54
N ASP A 36 9.91 7.22 -6.72
CA ASP A 36 11.04 7.49 -7.61
C ASP A 36 10.76 6.89 -9.00
N PHE A 37 10.30 7.74 -9.92
CA PHE A 37 9.99 7.35 -11.30
C PHE A 37 11.23 7.06 -12.14
N GLN A 38 12.42 7.50 -11.72
CA GLN A 38 13.67 7.23 -12.44
C GLN A 38 14.20 5.84 -12.13
N ASN A 39 14.20 5.48 -10.84
CA ASN A 39 14.69 4.19 -10.36
C ASN A 39 13.60 3.12 -10.27
N GLY A 40 12.33 3.46 -10.53
CA GLY A 40 11.22 2.52 -10.48
C GLY A 40 10.92 2.01 -9.07
N THR A 41 11.04 2.85 -8.06
CA THR A 41 10.90 2.45 -6.65
C THR A 41 9.91 3.30 -5.89
N VAL A 42 9.42 2.78 -4.76
CA VAL A 42 8.57 3.50 -3.80
C VAL A 42 9.15 3.36 -2.39
N SER A 43 9.32 4.49 -1.70
CA SER A 43 9.78 4.55 -0.31
C SER A 43 8.60 4.49 0.65
N ILE A 44 8.66 3.56 1.60
CA ILE A 44 7.64 3.39 2.64
C ILE A 44 8.21 3.86 3.97
N GLU A 45 7.83 5.06 4.39
CA GLU A 45 8.39 5.74 5.57
C GLU A 45 7.32 6.15 6.60
N ARG A 46 6.05 6.02 6.26
CA ARG A 46 4.94 6.51 7.08
C ARG A 46 3.74 5.59 7.03
N ALA A 47 2.93 5.64 8.08
CA ALA A 47 1.63 4.99 8.09
C ALA A 47 0.59 5.87 8.79
N VAL A 48 -0.63 5.89 8.29
CA VAL A 48 -1.78 6.48 8.96
C VAL A 48 -2.37 5.45 9.91
N GLN A 49 -2.59 5.84 11.14
CA GLN A 49 -3.23 5.01 12.15
C GLN A 49 -4.32 5.79 12.87
N ARG A 50 -5.41 5.09 13.18
CA ARG A 50 -6.48 5.62 14.03
C ARG A 50 -6.19 5.25 15.49
N VAL A 51 -6.01 6.23 16.34
CA VAL A 51 -5.79 6.04 17.77
C VAL A 51 -6.94 6.63 18.58
N ARG A 52 -7.24 6.02 19.70
CA ARG A 52 -8.18 6.57 20.68
C ARG A 52 -7.39 7.29 21.78
N GLN A 53 -7.65 8.59 21.94
CA GLN A 53 -7.02 9.42 22.94
C GLN A 53 -8.09 10.27 23.62
N ASN A 54 -8.16 10.24 24.96
CA ASN A 54 -9.14 10.98 25.76
C ASN A 54 -10.59 10.78 25.28
N GLY A 55 -10.99 9.54 25.01
CA GLY A 55 -12.34 9.19 24.56
C GLY A 55 -12.65 9.53 23.09
N LYS A 56 -11.81 10.31 22.42
CA LYS A 56 -11.97 10.71 21.02
C LYS A 56 -11.03 9.91 20.11
N THR A 57 -11.49 9.66 18.90
CA THR A 57 -10.67 8.97 17.88
C THR A 57 -10.00 10.00 16.98
N LYS A 58 -8.68 9.88 16.82
CA LYS A 58 -7.88 10.78 16.00
C LYS A 58 -7.05 9.98 14.99
N LEU A 59 -6.91 10.50 13.76
CA LEU A 59 -5.93 10.02 12.82
C LEU A 59 -4.57 10.61 13.14
N ILE A 60 -3.57 9.76 13.22
CA ILE A 60 -2.18 10.18 13.37
C ILE A 60 -1.35 9.56 12.24
N ILE A 61 -0.35 10.30 11.79
CA ILE A 61 0.68 9.81 10.90
C ILE A 61 1.86 9.43 11.78
N GLN A 62 2.25 8.18 11.71
CA GLN A 62 3.42 7.67 12.44
C GLN A 62 4.52 7.33 11.45
N THR A 63 5.74 7.75 11.77
CA THR A 63 6.94 7.11 11.25
C THR A 63 7.07 5.75 11.93
N PRO A 64 7.50 4.71 11.20
CA PRO A 64 7.67 3.39 11.77
C PRO A 64 8.63 3.42 12.96
N LYS A 65 8.27 2.70 14.04
CA LYS A 65 9.07 2.63 15.29
C LYS A 65 10.40 1.91 15.12
N SER A 66 10.62 1.20 14.04
CA SER A 66 11.86 0.49 13.74
C SER A 66 12.37 0.87 12.35
N GLU A 67 13.68 0.99 12.21
CA GLU A 67 14.36 1.22 10.94
C GLU A 67 14.01 0.15 9.90
N LYS A 68 13.76 -1.10 10.33
CA LYS A 68 13.31 -2.21 9.46
C LYS A 68 11.96 -2.00 8.79
N SER A 69 11.16 -1.08 9.28
CA SER A 69 9.85 -0.76 8.69
C SER A 69 9.96 0.31 7.60
N VAL A 70 11.05 1.08 7.59
CA VAL A 70 11.42 1.96 6.48
C VAL A 70 12.04 1.09 5.40
N ARG A 71 11.47 1.10 4.22
CA ARG A 71 11.93 0.26 3.13
C ARG A 71 11.65 0.88 1.78
N VAL A 72 12.45 0.51 0.79
CA VAL A 72 12.27 0.86 -0.62
C VAL A 72 11.82 -0.39 -1.37
N ILE A 73 10.75 -0.27 -2.13
CA ILE A 73 10.14 -1.39 -2.88
C ILE A 73 10.31 -1.11 -4.36
N PRO A 74 10.96 -1.99 -5.13
CA PRO A 74 10.96 -1.92 -6.58
C PRO A 74 9.59 -2.30 -7.12
N LEU A 75 9.13 -1.61 -8.16
CA LEU A 75 7.87 -1.89 -8.83
C LEU A 75 8.09 -2.21 -10.30
N PRO A 76 7.24 -3.05 -10.91
CA PRO A 76 7.28 -3.33 -12.34
C PRO A 76 7.08 -2.07 -13.18
N ASN A 77 7.66 -2.04 -14.38
CA ASN A 77 7.61 -0.88 -15.28
C ASN A 77 6.18 -0.49 -15.69
N ASP A 78 5.31 -1.46 -15.92
CA ASP A 78 3.90 -1.24 -16.24
C ASP A 78 3.15 -0.58 -15.07
N MET A 79 3.46 -0.96 -13.83
CA MET A 79 2.93 -0.33 -12.64
C MET A 79 3.44 1.11 -12.50
N MET A 80 4.72 1.36 -12.76
CA MET A 80 5.29 2.72 -12.75
C MET A 80 4.64 3.61 -13.82
N ALA A 81 4.41 3.08 -15.01
CA ALA A 81 3.71 3.79 -16.08
C ALA A 81 2.26 4.12 -15.69
N TYR A 82 1.56 3.19 -15.02
CA TYR A 82 0.23 3.43 -14.47
C TYR A 82 0.25 4.53 -13.41
N LEU A 83 1.17 4.44 -12.43
CA LEU A 83 1.31 5.42 -11.36
C LEU A 83 1.57 6.83 -11.91
N LYS A 84 2.48 6.96 -12.87
CA LYS A 84 2.80 8.25 -13.50
C LYS A 84 1.56 8.92 -14.09
N LYS A 85 0.68 8.14 -14.72
CA LYS A 85 -0.60 8.64 -15.24
C LYS A 85 -1.59 8.95 -14.11
N ALA A 86 -1.69 8.07 -13.11
CA ALA A 86 -2.64 8.21 -12.01
C ALA A 86 -2.38 9.44 -11.12
N VAL A 87 -1.10 9.83 -10.95
CA VAL A 87 -0.71 11.01 -10.15
C VAL A 87 -0.44 12.26 -10.98
N SER A 88 -0.69 12.20 -12.29
CA SER A 88 -0.49 13.34 -13.18
C SER A 88 -1.30 14.55 -12.71
N GLY A 89 -0.63 15.71 -12.60
CA GLY A 89 -1.25 16.94 -12.11
C GLY A 89 -1.33 17.08 -10.58
N LEU A 90 -0.95 16.06 -9.81
CA LEU A 90 -0.86 16.17 -8.36
C LEU A 90 0.46 16.84 -7.93
N SER A 91 0.39 17.60 -6.83
CA SER A 91 1.59 18.13 -6.17
C SER A 91 2.46 16.99 -5.61
N GLN A 92 3.80 17.19 -5.60
CA GLN A 92 4.74 16.24 -5.00
C GLN A 92 4.42 15.92 -3.52
N ASN A 93 3.91 16.90 -2.77
CA ASN A 93 3.52 16.75 -1.38
C ASN A 93 2.11 16.17 -1.18
N ALA A 94 1.35 15.96 -2.26
CA ALA A 94 0.00 15.41 -2.15
C ALA A 94 0.02 13.94 -1.76
N TYR A 95 -0.90 13.55 -0.86
CA TYR A 95 -1.19 12.15 -0.59
C TYR A 95 -1.84 11.52 -1.82
N ILE A 96 -1.32 10.38 -2.28
CA ILE A 96 -1.76 9.76 -3.53
C ILE A 96 -3.27 9.49 -3.52
N LEU A 97 -3.81 8.93 -2.43
CA LEU A 97 -5.21 8.50 -2.39
C LEU A 97 -6.24 9.63 -2.28
N THR A 98 -5.84 10.80 -1.83
CA THR A 98 -6.75 11.96 -1.70
C THR A 98 -6.49 13.05 -2.72
N GLY A 99 -5.30 13.08 -3.32
CA GLY A 99 -4.80 14.18 -4.15
C GLY A 99 -4.56 15.47 -3.35
N ARG A 100 -4.61 15.44 -2.02
CA ARG A 100 -4.51 16.61 -1.12
C ARG A 100 -3.19 16.60 -0.37
N THR A 101 -2.69 17.79 -0.05
CA THR A 101 -1.44 17.96 0.72
C THR A 101 -1.65 17.97 2.24
N ASP A 102 -2.86 18.31 2.69
CA ASP A 102 -3.22 18.53 4.08
C ASP A 102 -3.93 17.34 4.75
N LYS A 103 -4.44 16.39 3.97
CA LYS A 103 -5.30 15.32 4.49
C LYS A 103 -4.99 13.96 3.87
N PRO A 104 -4.43 13.01 4.63
CA PRO A 104 -4.27 11.62 4.20
C PRO A 104 -5.62 10.92 4.09
N MET A 105 -5.63 9.77 3.40
CA MET A 105 -6.80 8.92 3.34
C MET A 105 -7.05 8.25 4.70
N GLU A 106 -8.30 8.24 5.13
CA GLU A 106 -8.71 7.50 6.31
C GLU A 106 -8.76 5.99 5.99
N PRO A 107 -8.03 5.13 6.76
CA PRO A 107 -7.91 3.70 6.44
C PRO A 107 -9.25 2.98 6.33
N ARG A 108 -10.20 3.28 7.23
CA ARG A 108 -11.53 2.65 7.19
C ARG A 108 -12.31 3.04 5.92
N THR A 109 -12.22 4.30 5.51
CA THR A 109 -12.83 4.78 4.26
C THR A 109 -12.23 4.08 3.05
N TYR A 110 -10.90 3.88 3.05
CA TYR A 110 -10.25 3.18 1.95
C TYR A 110 -10.54 1.68 1.95
N GLN A 111 -10.70 1.04 3.11
CA GLN A 111 -11.19 -0.34 3.22
C GLN A 111 -12.58 -0.48 2.56
N TYR A 112 -13.51 0.45 2.78
CA TYR A 112 -14.82 0.42 2.12
C TYR A 112 -14.71 0.63 0.61
N TYR A 113 -13.81 1.50 0.16
CA TYR A 113 -13.53 1.64 -1.27
C TYR A 113 -13.05 0.32 -1.88
N PHE A 114 -12.09 -0.34 -1.26
CA PHE A 114 -11.59 -1.66 -1.68
C PHE A 114 -12.72 -2.71 -1.74
N GLU A 115 -13.58 -2.77 -0.74
CA GLU A 115 -14.74 -3.67 -0.73
C GLU A 115 -15.71 -3.37 -1.89
N SER A 116 -15.89 -2.10 -2.24
CA SER A 116 -16.70 -1.72 -3.39
C SER A 116 -16.09 -2.18 -4.72
N VAL A 117 -14.76 -2.12 -4.85
CA VAL A 117 -14.03 -2.64 -6.01
C VAL A 117 -14.20 -4.16 -6.11
N LEU A 118 -14.02 -4.91 -5.02
CA LEU A 118 -14.23 -6.36 -5.00
C LEU A 118 -15.65 -6.73 -5.46
N ARG A 119 -16.65 -6.02 -4.98
CA ARG A 119 -18.06 -6.23 -5.38
C ARG A 119 -18.26 -6.01 -6.89
N ARG A 120 -17.70 -4.95 -7.45
CA ARG A 120 -17.74 -4.67 -8.90
C ARG A 120 -17.03 -5.75 -9.73
N CYS A 121 -16.01 -6.40 -9.13
CA CYS A 121 -15.31 -7.52 -9.76
C CYS A 121 -16.06 -8.88 -9.63
N GLY A 122 -17.15 -8.95 -8.86
CA GLY A 122 -17.78 -10.22 -8.50
C GLY A 122 -16.96 -11.06 -7.51
N ILE A 123 -16.03 -10.45 -6.78
CA ILE A 123 -15.15 -11.12 -5.83
C ILE A 123 -15.78 -11.06 -4.43
N ARG A 124 -15.74 -12.18 -3.69
CA ARG A 124 -16.18 -12.23 -2.29
C ARG A 124 -15.45 -11.17 -1.46
N LYS A 125 -16.15 -10.60 -0.49
CA LYS A 125 -15.56 -9.66 0.49
C LYS A 125 -14.30 -10.25 1.13
N ARG A 126 -13.22 -9.46 1.12
CA ARG A 126 -11.93 -9.75 1.74
C ARG A 126 -11.44 -8.53 2.51
N SER A 127 -10.59 -8.75 3.51
CA SER A 127 -9.87 -7.65 4.14
C SER A 127 -8.80 -7.10 3.19
N TYR A 128 -8.46 -5.83 3.33
CA TYR A 128 -7.38 -5.22 2.53
C TYR A 128 -6.04 -5.95 2.70
N HIS A 129 -5.81 -6.53 3.87
CA HIS A 129 -4.58 -7.26 4.19
C HIS A 129 -4.37 -8.50 3.28
N THR A 130 -5.44 -9.02 2.68
CA THR A 130 -5.36 -10.12 1.70
C THR A 130 -4.47 -9.77 0.51
N LEU A 131 -4.41 -8.51 0.07
CA LEU A 131 -3.51 -8.07 -1.02
C LEU A 131 -2.05 -8.34 -0.67
N ARG A 132 -1.65 -8.02 0.56
CA ARG A 132 -0.30 -8.25 1.06
C ARG A 132 0.01 -9.75 1.22
N HIS A 133 -0.94 -10.55 1.68
CA HIS A 133 -0.80 -12.01 1.71
C HIS A 133 -0.61 -12.57 0.30
N THR A 134 -1.44 -12.15 -0.65
CA THR A 134 -1.33 -12.57 -2.05
C THR A 134 0.04 -12.19 -2.65
N TYR A 135 0.53 -10.98 -2.36
CA TYR A 135 1.87 -10.56 -2.79
C TYR A 135 2.95 -11.48 -2.22
N ALA A 136 2.93 -11.73 -0.90
CA ALA A 136 3.90 -12.61 -0.25
C ALA A 136 3.89 -14.03 -0.84
N THR A 137 2.70 -14.61 -1.01
CA THR A 137 2.52 -15.94 -1.63
C THR A 137 3.13 -15.98 -3.03
N ARG A 138 2.79 -15.01 -3.88
CA ARG A 138 3.33 -14.93 -5.25
C ARG A 138 4.85 -14.78 -5.29
N CYS A 139 5.44 -14.03 -4.37
CA CYS A 139 6.90 -13.91 -4.28
C CYS A 139 7.56 -15.26 -4.02
N ILE A 140 7.03 -16.03 -3.06
CA ILE A 140 7.59 -17.34 -2.70
C ILE A 140 7.32 -18.39 -3.80
N GLU A 141 6.12 -18.41 -4.38
CA GLU A 141 5.80 -19.29 -5.52
C GLU A 141 6.72 -19.03 -6.74
N ASN A 142 7.24 -17.80 -6.87
CA ASN A 142 8.23 -17.43 -7.87
C ASN A 142 9.69 -17.62 -7.39
N GLY A 143 9.92 -18.34 -6.30
CA GLY A 143 11.25 -18.74 -5.86
C GLY A 143 12.00 -17.69 -5.03
N ILE A 144 11.35 -16.60 -4.61
CA ILE A 144 11.98 -15.64 -3.69
C ILE A 144 12.03 -16.28 -2.30
N ASP A 145 13.19 -16.28 -1.68
CA ASP A 145 13.36 -16.86 -0.34
C ASP A 145 12.58 -16.10 0.73
N ILE A 146 12.15 -16.79 1.77
CA ILE A 146 11.27 -16.28 2.83
C ILE A 146 11.89 -15.08 3.56
N LYS A 147 13.22 -15.05 3.73
CA LYS A 147 13.92 -13.95 4.40
C LYS A 147 13.80 -12.67 3.56
N SER A 148 14.08 -12.75 2.26
CA SER A 148 13.93 -11.63 1.33
C SER A 148 12.49 -11.13 1.28
N VAL A 149 11.49 -12.03 1.23
CA VAL A 149 10.08 -11.64 1.29
C VAL A 149 9.74 -10.94 2.61
N SER A 150 10.27 -11.43 3.74
CA SER A 150 10.07 -10.80 5.06
C SER A 150 10.64 -9.38 5.11
N GLU A 151 11.82 -9.16 4.53
CA GLU A 151 12.47 -7.86 4.43
C GLU A 151 11.67 -6.90 3.51
N MET A 152 11.27 -7.37 2.33
CA MET A 152 10.41 -6.59 1.40
C MET A 152 9.09 -6.17 2.03
N LEU A 153 8.53 -7.01 2.87
CA LEU A 153 7.32 -6.72 3.62
C LEU A 153 7.58 -5.82 4.84
N GLY A 154 8.81 -5.71 5.33
CA GLY A 154 9.14 -5.00 6.56
C GLY A 154 8.52 -5.69 7.77
N HIS A 155 8.63 -7.02 7.86
CA HIS A 155 8.31 -7.77 9.06
C HIS A 155 9.48 -7.70 10.04
N ALA A 156 9.19 -7.36 11.30
CA ALA A 156 10.20 -7.34 12.34
C ALA A 156 10.70 -8.76 12.67
N ASP A 157 9.84 -9.75 12.48
CA ASP A 157 10.09 -11.17 12.73
C ASP A 157 9.68 -12.02 11.51
N ILE A 158 10.61 -12.84 11.03
CA ILE A 158 10.41 -13.77 9.91
C ILE A 158 9.28 -14.80 10.17
N THR A 159 9.01 -15.12 11.44
CA THR A 159 7.92 -16.03 11.81
C THR A 159 6.56 -15.53 11.33
N THR A 160 6.40 -14.20 11.21
CA THR A 160 5.18 -13.60 10.64
C THR A 160 5.00 -14.00 9.17
N THR A 161 6.09 -14.12 8.41
CA THR A 161 6.04 -14.57 7.02
C THR A 161 5.86 -16.09 6.94
N LEU A 162 6.53 -16.86 7.81
CA LEU A 162 6.39 -18.31 7.87
C LEU A 162 4.95 -18.77 8.14
N ARG A 163 4.23 -18.09 9.05
CA ARG A 163 2.81 -18.39 9.36
C ARG A 163 1.84 -18.22 8.17
N LEU A 164 2.28 -17.66 7.07
CA LEU A 164 1.48 -17.58 5.84
C LEU A 164 1.50 -18.91 5.05
N TYR A 165 2.38 -19.86 5.43
CA TYR A 165 2.65 -21.09 4.68
C TYR A 165 2.48 -22.37 5.51
N VAL A 166 2.23 -22.24 6.82
CA VAL A 166 1.85 -23.33 7.73
C VAL A 166 0.37 -23.14 8.08
#